data_d0a14d89b3a25fb7ff4d08b18a8d2b46
#
_entry.id   d0a14d89b3a25fb7ff4d08b18a8d2b46
#
_cell.length_a   1.000
_cell.length_b   1.000
_cell.length_c   1.000
_cell.angle_alpha   90.00
_cell.angle_beta   90.00
_cell.angle_gamma   90.00
#
_symmetry.space_group_name_H-M   'P 1'
#
loop_
_entity.id
_entity.type
_entity.pdbx_description
1 polymer ?
#
loop_
_entity_poly.entity_id
_entity_poly.type
_entity_poly.pdbx_seq_one_letter_code
_entity_poly.pdbx_strand_id
1 'polypeptide(L)'
;MPSFIHTADVNLDTPFSARFTQKQMQLRRKELMQTFQTIVRAAEKKDFLFISGDLFDGEFVSLETASFLQRAFSEIPDTEVFIAAGNHDPYTETSPYRTIAWGKNVHIFSAKMEYFDFPGLKTRIHGVSFSESRQETSMLKNLSVAPEWCNIVVVHGEVTAAGTESVYHPITKQDIASSGADYIALGHIHRRSEPQRCQDTWYAYPGIPEGRGFDETGDCGYYEGAAEKGSVNLRWVSCCRRRFWDVSVDVSKQKDSVALEEALQAAMKEYGGRDDCYQIHLTGSGDFSWINTDLLEESCKDSAFYLSVKNETTMDDTIGDIVREHSLRGDFAAAMLERIGQMPDGEKEIGYLALRIGLGAMGGGSKE
;
A
#
# COMPACT_ATOMS: atom_id res chain seq x y z
N MET A 1 -8.56 4.83 -30.63
CA MET A 1 -8.52 4.14 -29.33
C MET A 1 -8.84 5.15 -28.25
N PRO A 2 -9.96 5.03 -27.56
CA PRO A 2 -10.25 5.81 -26.37
C PRO A 2 -9.14 5.69 -25.34
N SER A 3 -8.75 6.82 -24.79
CA SER A 3 -7.65 6.95 -23.83
C SER A 3 -8.19 7.12 -22.42
N PHE A 4 -7.50 6.56 -21.42
CA PHE A 4 -7.98 6.64 -20.06
C PHE A 4 -6.86 6.65 -19.00
N ILE A 5 -7.21 7.09 -17.82
CA ILE A 5 -6.49 6.85 -16.57
C ILE A 5 -7.29 5.84 -15.74
N HIS A 6 -6.62 4.87 -15.14
CA HIS A 6 -7.22 3.91 -14.21
C HIS A 6 -6.48 3.97 -12.87
N THR A 7 -7.19 4.36 -11.83
CA THR A 7 -6.74 4.41 -10.43
C THR A 7 -7.77 3.74 -9.52
N ALA A 8 -7.35 3.36 -8.32
CA ALA A 8 -8.20 2.76 -7.30
C ALA A 8 -7.61 3.01 -5.91
N ASP A 9 -8.34 2.67 -4.87
CA ASP A 9 -7.85 2.56 -3.49
C ASP A 9 -7.13 3.85 -3.01
N VAL A 10 -7.72 5.00 -3.35
CA VAL A 10 -7.16 6.32 -3.00
C VAL A 10 -7.26 6.58 -1.50
N ASN A 11 -8.37 6.13 -0.88
CA ASN A 11 -8.62 6.20 0.55
C ASN A 11 -8.46 7.61 1.13
N LEU A 12 -9.09 8.62 0.49
CA LEU A 12 -9.12 9.98 1.01
C LEU A 12 -9.75 10.01 2.41
N ASP A 13 -9.31 10.97 3.23
CA ASP A 13 -9.66 11.10 4.65
C ASP A 13 -9.13 9.98 5.55
N THR A 14 -8.23 9.12 5.08
CA THR A 14 -7.57 8.13 5.95
C THR A 14 -6.92 8.80 7.17
N PRO A 15 -7.08 8.24 8.39
CA PRO A 15 -6.53 8.84 9.60
C PRO A 15 -5.00 8.80 9.67
N PHE A 16 -4.35 7.99 8.84
CA PHE A 16 -2.94 7.60 8.96
C PHE A 16 -2.58 6.98 10.32
N SER A 17 -1.49 6.22 10.34
CA SER A 17 -1.08 5.47 11.52
C SER A 17 -0.70 6.36 12.70
N ALA A 18 -1.02 5.92 13.92
CA ALA A 18 -0.54 6.52 15.18
C ALA A 18 1.00 6.52 15.34
N ARG A 19 1.74 5.90 14.43
CA ARG A 19 3.22 5.96 14.36
C ARG A 19 3.71 7.35 13.99
N PHE A 20 2.90 8.12 13.25
CA PHE A 20 3.22 9.49 12.85
C PHE A 20 2.85 10.50 13.93
N THR A 21 3.64 11.55 14.04
CA THR A 21 3.26 12.73 14.82
C THR A 21 2.03 13.40 14.18
N GLN A 22 1.28 14.17 14.96
CA GLN A 22 0.10 14.88 14.45
C GLN A 22 0.45 15.76 13.23
N LYS A 23 1.61 16.42 13.23
CA LYS A 23 2.10 17.23 12.10
C LYS A 23 2.36 16.40 10.85
N GLN A 24 2.98 15.22 11.03
CA GLN A 24 3.21 14.29 9.92
C GLN A 24 1.91 13.74 9.36
N MET A 25 0.94 13.36 10.21
CA MET A 25 -0.38 12.91 9.76
C MET A 25 -1.11 13.96 8.92
N GLN A 26 -1.10 15.23 9.35
CA GLN A 26 -1.68 16.34 8.59
C GLN A 26 -0.98 16.52 7.24
N LEU A 27 0.36 16.42 7.22
CA LEU A 27 1.12 16.52 5.98
C LEU A 27 0.79 15.35 5.04
N ARG A 28 0.73 14.11 5.55
CA ARG A 28 0.38 12.92 4.76
C ARG A 28 -1.00 13.01 4.11
N ARG A 29 -2.02 13.50 4.83
CA ARG A 29 -3.36 13.75 4.25
C ARG A 29 -3.29 14.75 3.10
N LYS A 30 -2.55 15.84 3.26
CA LYS A 30 -2.35 16.83 2.21
C LYS A 30 -1.61 16.24 1.01
N GLU A 31 -0.58 15.42 1.24
CA GLU A 31 0.18 14.76 0.18
C GLU A 31 -0.68 13.78 -0.60
N LEU A 32 -1.54 12.99 0.06
CA LEU A 32 -2.49 12.10 -0.59
C LEU A 32 -3.44 12.86 -1.53
N MET A 33 -4.01 13.99 -1.07
CA MET A 33 -4.83 14.87 -1.92
C MET A 33 -4.03 15.41 -3.11
N GLN A 34 -2.76 15.77 -2.91
CA GLN A 34 -1.89 16.29 -3.98
C GLN A 34 -1.51 15.19 -4.99
N THR A 35 -1.29 13.96 -4.52
CA THR A 35 -1.05 12.80 -5.39
C THR A 35 -2.28 12.53 -6.24
N PHE A 36 -3.48 12.52 -5.64
CA PHE A 36 -4.72 12.37 -6.39
C PHE A 36 -4.95 13.52 -7.38
N GLN A 37 -4.68 14.77 -7.01
CA GLN A 37 -4.73 15.91 -7.95
C GLN A 37 -3.78 15.71 -9.15
N THR A 38 -2.62 15.09 -8.96
CA THR A 38 -1.70 14.76 -10.06
C THR A 38 -2.32 13.75 -11.02
N ILE A 39 -3.04 12.73 -10.50
CA ILE A 39 -3.77 11.76 -11.31
C ILE A 39 -4.90 12.42 -12.11
N VAL A 40 -5.70 13.28 -11.45
CA VAL A 40 -6.78 14.01 -12.12
C VAL A 40 -6.22 14.89 -13.25
N ARG A 41 -5.13 15.61 -13.03
CA ARG A 41 -4.45 16.39 -14.09
C ARG A 41 -3.91 15.53 -15.22
N ALA A 42 -3.42 14.32 -14.93
CA ALA A 42 -3.00 13.40 -15.99
C ALA A 42 -4.18 12.94 -16.86
N ALA A 43 -5.39 13.03 -16.35
CA ALA A 43 -6.63 12.73 -17.10
C ALA A 43 -7.15 13.89 -17.94
N GLU A 44 -6.64 15.13 -17.82
CA GLU A 44 -7.14 16.34 -18.51
C GLU A 44 -7.31 16.19 -20.03
N LYS A 45 -6.51 15.34 -20.67
CA LYS A 45 -6.58 15.13 -22.14
C LYS A 45 -6.93 13.69 -22.49
N LYS A 46 -7.59 12.99 -21.57
CA LYS A 46 -8.06 11.63 -21.76
C LYS A 46 -9.58 11.63 -21.96
N ASP A 47 -10.06 10.60 -22.62
CA ASP A 47 -11.50 10.41 -22.76
C ASP A 47 -12.14 10.02 -21.43
N PHE A 48 -11.42 9.21 -20.60
CA PHE A 48 -11.96 8.67 -19.37
C PHE A 48 -10.98 8.71 -18.19
N LEU A 49 -11.55 8.87 -16.99
CA LEU A 49 -10.90 8.59 -15.70
C LEU A 49 -11.70 7.52 -14.97
N PHE A 50 -11.10 6.36 -14.72
CA PHE A 50 -11.69 5.27 -13.96
C PHE A 50 -11.15 5.26 -12.53
N ILE A 51 -12.05 5.26 -11.56
CA ILE A 51 -11.78 5.13 -10.13
C ILE A 51 -12.49 3.85 -9.67
N SER A 52 -11.71 2.79 -9.50
CA SER A 52 -12.21 1.44 -9.28
C SER A 52 -12.33 1.10 -7.79
N GLY A 53 -13.05 1.94 -7.03
CA GLY A 53 -13.39 1.75 -5.63
C GLY A 53 -12.42 2.36 -4.62
N ASP A 54 -12.89 2.43 -3.40
CA ASP A 54 -12.17 2.94 -2.23
C ASP A 54 -11.54 4.33 -2.49
N LEU A 55 -12.37 5.25 -3.04
CA LEU A 55 -11.99 6.66 -3.17
C LEU A 55 -11.86 7.30 -1.78
N PHE A 56 -12.68 6.86 -0.82
CA PHE A 56 -12.69 7.30 0.57
C PHE A 56 -12.33 6.15 1.51
N ASP A 57 -11.72 6.48 2.66
CA ASP A 57 -11.41 5.50 3.73
C ASP A 57 -12.58 5.31 4.72
N GLY A 58 -13.80 5.39 4.23
CA GLY A 58 -15.01 5.19 5.03
C GLY A 58 -16.21 6.00 4.54
N GLU A 59 -17.32 5.87 5.26
CA GLU A 59 -18.59 6.52 4.90
C GLU A 59 -18.63 8.03 5.22
N PHE A 60 -17.74 8.53 6.07
CA PHE A 60 -17.69 9.94 6.47
C PHE A 60 -16.57 10.67 5.74
N VAL A 61 -16.96 11.68 4.99
CA VAL A 61 -16.05 12.50 4.18
C VAL A 61 -16.05 13.94 4.70
N SER A 62 -14.86 14.51 4.86
CA SER A 62 -14.72 15.91 5.28
C SER A 62 -15.22 16.88 4.21
N LEU A 63 -15.72 18.05 4.63
CA LEU A 63 -16.10 19.11 3.69
C LEU A 63 -14.92 19.59 2.85
N GLU A 64 -13.70 19.50 3.38
CA GLU A 64 -12.47 19.82 2.66
C GLU A 64 -12.26 18.87 1.48
N THR A 65 -12.38 17.55 1.73
CA THR A 65 -12.26 16.50 0.71
C THR A 65 -13.36 16.59 -0.34
N ALA A 66 -14.62 16.80 0.09
CA ALA A 66 -15.72 16.99 -0.86
C ALA A 66 -15.49 18.19 -1.78
N SER A 67 -15.10 19.34 -1.20
CA SER A 67 -14.81 20.58 -1.96
C SER A 67 -13.59 20.42 -2.86
N PHE A 68 -12.59 19.67 -2.42
CA PHE A 68 -11.41 19.33 -3.21
C PHE A 68 -11.80 18.54 -4.45
N LEU A 69 -12.58 17.46 -4.30
CA LEU A 69 -13.00 16.60 -5.41
C LEU A 69 -13.85 17.37 -6.44
N GLN A 70 -14.81 18.17 -5.97
CA GLN A 70 -15.61 19.02 -6.84
C GLN A 70 -14.75 19.95 -7.71
N ARG A 71 -13.75 20.60 -7.12
CA ARG A 71 -12.80 21.44 -7.87
C ARG A 71 -11.94 20.62 -8.83
N ALA A 72 -11.33 19.54 -8.34
CA ALA A 72 -10.45 18.71 -9.13
C ALA A 72 -11.14 18.20 -10.41
N PHE A 73 -12.36 17.66 -10.31
CA PHE A 73 -13.10 17.20 -11.48
C PHE A 73 -13.65 18.33 -12.36
N SER A 74 -13.88 19.52 -11.82
CA SER A 74 -14.24 20.70 -12.62
C SER A 74 -13.08 21.23 -13.48
N GLU A 75 -11.83 20.90 -13.15
CA GLU A 75 -10.64 21.24 -13.94
C GLU A 75 -10.50 20.37 -15.21
N ILE A 76 -11.23 19.25 -15.28
CA ILE A 76 -11.19 18.30 -16.43
C ILE A 76 -12.59 18.09 -17.05
N PRO A 77 -13.30 19.14 -17.49
CA PRO A 77 -14.71 19.07 -17.88
C PRO A 77 -14.96 18.19 -19.12
N ASP A 78 -13.94 17.98 -19.93
CA ASP A 78 -14.02 17.19 -21.18
C ASP A 78 -13.64 15.71 -20.97
N THR A 79 -13.24 15.32 -19.74
CA THR A 79 -12.95 13.94 -19.37
C THR A 79 -14.12 13.35 -18.59
N GLU A 80 -14.67 12.24 -19.05
CA GLU A 80 -15.74 11.52 -18.34
C GLU A 80 -15.14 10.69 -17.20
N VAL A 81 -15.56 10.98 -15.97
CA VAL A 81 -15.07 10.34 -14.74
C VAL A 81 -16.06 9.27 -14.31
N PHE A 82 -15.61 8.03 -14.20
CA PHE A 82 -16.42 6.90 -13.76
C PHE A 82 -15.92 6.40 -12.40
N ILE A 83 -16.81 6.32 -11.42
CA ILE A 83 -16.50 5.88 -10.07
C ILE A 83 -17.38 4.69 -9.70
N ALA A 84 -16.75 3.57 -9.36
CA ALA A 84 -17.39 2.49 -8.63
C ALA A 84 -17.03 2.65 -7.15
N ALA A 85 -17.97 2.49 -6.23
CA ALA A 85 -17.69 2.44 -4.80
C ALA A 85 -17.10 1.08 -4.41
N GLY A 86 -16.18 1.06 -3.46
CA GLY A 86 -15.55 -0.15 -2.93
C GLY A 86 -16.15 -0.61 -1.60
N ASN A 87 -15.41 -1.42 -0.87
CA ASN A 87 -15.86 -1.98 0.39
C ASN A 87 -15.65 -1.04 1.59
N HIS A 88 -14.72 -0.08 1.50
CA HIS A 88 -14.53 0.96 2.52
C HIS A 88 -15.57 2.08 2.40
N ASP A 89 -16.04 2.37 1.20
CA ASP A 89 -16.92 3.50 0.89
C ASP A 89 -18.19 3.09 0.12
N PRO A 90 -18.97 2.07 0.57
CA PRO A 90 -20.04 1.49 -0.21
C PRO A 90 -21.14 2.50 -0.58
N TYR A 91 -21.83 2.24 -1.71
CA TYR A 91 -22.89 3.08 -2.24
C TYR A 91 -24.20 2.87 -1.45
N THR A 92 -24.25 3.39 -0.22
CA THR A 92 -25.42 3.37 0.68
C THR A 92 -26.31 4.59 0.49
N GLU A 93 -27.42 4.67 1.22
CA GLU A 93 -28.30 5.86 1.17
C GLU A 93 -27.62 7.13 1.69
N THR A 94 -26.72 6.99 2.65
CA THR A 94 -25.96 8.09 3.27
C THR A 94 -24.57 8.29 2.68
N SER A 95 -24.20 7.50 1.68
CA SER A 95 -22.92 7.54 1.04
C SER A 95 -22.53 8.94 0.53
N PRO A 96 -21.28 9.36 0.66
CA PRO A 96 -20.76 10.60 0.09
C PRO A 96 -20.97 10.68 -1.42
N TYR A 97 -21.04 9.56 -2.11
CA TYR A 97 -21.37 9.49 -3.54
C TYR A 97 -22.77 10.03 -3.88
N ARG A 98 -23.70 9.99 -2.94
CA ARG A 98 -25.08 10.52 -3.10
C ARG A 98 -25.26 11.93 -2.54
N THR A 99 -24.40 12.35 -1.61
CA THR A 99 -24.55 13.63 -0.89
C THR A 99 -23.68 14.74 -1.51
N ILE A 100 -22.56 14.39 -2.14
CA ILE A 100 -21.73 15.38 -2.85
C ILE A 100 -22.41 15.78 -4.17
N ALA A 101 -22.43 17.07 -4.46
CA ALA A 101 -22.93 17.58 -5.74
C ALA A 101 -21.85 17.42 -6.82
N TRP A 102 -21.90 16.34 -7.57
CA TRP A 102 -20.95 16.04 -8.63
C TRP A 102 -21.15 16.89 -9.89
N GLY A 103 -20.06 17.11 -10.64
CA GLY A 103 -20.10 17.71 -11.97
C GLY A 103 -20.82 16.81 -12.98
N LYS A 104 -21.21 17.39 -14.13
CA LYS A 104 -21.94 16.65 -15.19
C LYS A 104 -21.08 15.53 -15.84
N ASN A 105 -19.78 15.68 -15.78
CA ASN A 105 -18.78 14.73 -16.28
C ASN A 105 -18.45 13.61 -15.27
N VAL A 106 -19.12 13.53 -14.12
CA VAL A 106 -18.86 12.53 -13.08
C VAL A 106 -20.03 11.57 -12.98
N HIS A 107 -19.77 10.30 -13.22
CA HIS A 107 -20.72 9.19 -13.23
C HIS A 107 -20.39 8.24 -12.08
N ILE A 108 -21.32 8.09 -11.15
CA ILE A 108 -21.20 7.16 -10.03
C ILE A 108 -22.05 5.93 -10.34
N PHE A 109 -21.44 4.76 -10.38
CA PHE A 109 -22.20 3.52 -10.53
C PHE A 109 -23.01 3.20 -9.28
N SER A 110 -24.23 2.73 -9.47
CA SER A 110 -25.08 2.25 -8.38
C SER A 110 -24.67 0.82 -7.98
N ALA A 111 -25.41 0.26 -7.01
CA ALA A 111 -25.25 -1.14 -6.58
C ALA A 111 -25.80 -2.17 -7.59
N LYS A 112 -26.21 -1.74 -8.76
CA LYS A 112 -26.63 -2.61 -9.86
C LYS A 112 -25.73 -2.39 -11.06
N MET A 113 -25.41 -3.47 -11.77
CA MET A 113 -24.62 -3.37 -13.00
C MET A 113 -25.37 -2.49 -14.00
N GLU A 114 -24.74 -1.42 -14.41
CA GLU A 114 -25.24 -0.45 -15.39
C GLU A 114 -24.17 -0.07 -16.40
N TYR A 115 -24.52 0.66 -17.44
CA TYR A 115 -23.57 1.08 -18.45
C TYR A 115 -23.89 2.45 -19.03
N PHE A 116 -22.86 3.06 -19.63
CA PHE A 116 -22.90 4.32 -20.36
C PHE A 116 -22.33 4.13 -21.76
N ASP A 117 -23.02 4.64 -22.78
CA ASP A 117 -22.64 4.50 -24.17
C ASP A 117 -21.99 5.77 -24.71
N PHE A 118 -20.85 5.59 -25.38
CA PHE A 118 -20.11 6.63 -26.10
C PHE A 118 -20.04 6.27 -27.60
N PRO A 119 -21.10 6.53 -28.38
CA PRO A 119 -21.19 6.10 -29.79
C PRO A 119 -20.06 6.68 -30.63
N GLY A 120 -19.65 7.94 -30.39
CA GLY A 120 -18.56 8.59 -31.11
C GLY A 120 -17.20 7.90 -30.92
N LEU A 121 -17.01 7.19 -29.80
CA LEU A 121 -15.80 6.42 -29.46
C LEU A 121 -16.01 4.91 -29.69
N LYS A 122 -17.21 4.47 -30.06
CA LYS A 122 -17.63 3.06 -30.11
C LYS A 122 -17.24 2.33 -28.82
N THR A 123 -17.56 2.93 -27.67
CA THR A 123 -17.17 2.43 -26.36
C THR A 123 -18.38 2.39 -25.43
N ARG A 124 -18.49 1.32 -24.67
CA ARG A 124 -19.45 1.15 -23.58
C ARG A 124 -18.69 0.93 -22.27
N ILE A 125 -18.99 1.78 -21.30
CA ILE A 125 -18.40 1.69 -19.95
C ILE A 125 -19.43 1.07 -19.02
N HIS A 126 -19.11 -0.08 -18.46
CA HIS A 126 -19.91 -0.77 -17.46
C HIS A 126 -19.34 -0.54 -16.07
N GLY A 127 -20.18 -0.64 -15.07
CA GLY A 127 -19.70 -0.62 -13.69
C GLY A 127 -20.77 -1.00 -12.69
N VAL A 128 -20.32 -1.31 -11.49
CA VAL A 128 -21.17 -1.61 -10.33
C VAL A 128 -20.40 -1.29 -9.06
N SER A 129 -21.09 -0.73 -8.09
CA SER A 129 -20.57 -0.38 -6.77
C SER A 129 -20.95 -1.42 -5.72
N PHE A 130 -20.13 -1.53 -4.68
CA PHE A 130 -20.54 -2.19 -3.45
C PHE A 130 -21.73 -1.47 -2.82
N SER A 131 -22.71 -2.22 -2.33
CA SER A 131 -23.86 -1.70 -1.56
C SER A 131 -23.64 -1.82 -0.05
N GLU A 132 -22.72 -2.65 0.35
CA GLU A 132 -22.33 -2.96 1.73
C GLU A 132 -20.83 -3.22 1.75
N SER A 133 -20.21 -3.27 2.92
CA SER A 133 -18.77 -3.58 3.05
C SER A 133 -18.39 -5.01 2.62
N ARG A 134 -19.37 -5.85 2.30
CA ARG A 134 -19.18 -7.24 1.89
C ARG A 134 -20.01 -7.56 0.65
N GLN A 135 -19.42 -8.30 -0.26
CA GLN A 135 -20.04 -8.81 -1.48
C GLN A 135 -19.52 -10.23 -1.77
N GLU A 136 -20.29 -11.23 -1.42
CA GLU A 136 -19.87 -12.65 -1.46
C GLU A 136 -19.97 -13.30 -2.84
N THR A 137 -20.58 -12.61 -3.80
CA THR A 137 -20.82 -13.16 -5.15
C THR A 137 -20.27 -12.24 -6.22
N SER A 138 -19.84 -12.82 -7.34
CA SER A 138 -19.39 -12.06 -8.50
C SER A 138 -20.53 -11.20 -9.08
N MET A 139 -20.25 -9.91 -9.22
CA MET A 139 -21.14 -8.93 -9.86
C MET A 139 -20.90 -8.82 -11.39
N LEU A 140 -19.91 -9.51 -11.95
CA LEU A 140 -19.63 -9.51 -13.40
C LEU A 140 -20.66 -10.27 -14.22
N LYS A 141 -21.60 -10.95 -13.59
CA LYS A 141 -22.67 -11.66 -14.26
C LYS A 141 -23.65 -10.65 -14.87
N ASN A 142 -24.16 -10.96 -16.06
CA ASN A 142 -25.19 -10.16 -16.75
C ASN A 142 -24.69 -8.83 -17.37
N LEU A 143 -23.45 -8.77 -17.81
CA LEU A 143 -22.98 -7.64 -18.63
C LEU A 143 -23.76 -7.57 -19.94
N SER A 144 -24.32 -6.39 -20.26
CA SER A 144 -24.97 -6.12 -21.54
C SER A 144 -23.94 -5.60 -22.54
N VAL A 145 -23.05 -6.47 -23.01
CA VAL A 145 -21.99 -6.07 -23.94
C VAL A 145 -22.51 -5.59 -25.28
N ALA A 146 -21.84 -4.60 -25.85
CA ALA A 146 -22.03 -4.16 -27.22
C ALA A 146 -21.00 -4.88 -28.14
N PRO A 147 -21.38 -5.90 -28.95
CA PRO A 147 -20.40 -6.81 -29.58
C PRO A 147 -19.38 -6.12 -30.47
N GLU A 148 -19.79 -5.05 -31.17
CA GLU A 148 -18.95 -4.30 -32.10
C GLU A 148 -18.19 -3.12 -31.43
N TRP A 149 -18.39 -2.92 -30.15
CA TRP A 149 -17.80 -1.81 -29.41
C TRP A 149 -16.76 -2.31 -28.42
N CYS A 150 -15.86 -1.42 -28.00
CA CYS A 150 -15.01 -1.64 -26.86
C CYS A 150 -15.85 -1.63 -25.58
N ASN A 151 -15.81 -2.71 -24.81
CA ASN A 151 -16.51 -2.83 -23.54
C ASN A 151 -15.49 -2.76 -22.40
N ILE A 152 -15.59 -1.73 -21.58
CA ILE A 152 -14.72 -1.54 -20.40
C ILE A 152 -15.59 -1.68 -19.14
N VAL A 153 -15.08 -2.38 -18.14
CA VAL A 153 -15.78 -2.59 -16.86
C VAL A 153 -14.97 -1.95 -15.76
N VAL A 154 -15.62 -1.14 -14.92
CA VAL A 154 -15.03 -0.49 -13.74
C VAL A 154 -15.64 -1.11 -12.51
N VAL A 155 -14.87 -1.85 -11.74
CA VAL A 155 -15.35 -2.58 -10.56
C VAL A 155 -14.27 -2.68 -9.49
N HIS A 156 -14.72 -2.81 -8.26
CA HIS A 156 -13.89 -3.16 -7.11
C HIS A 156 -14.07 -4.63 -6.76
N GLY A 157 -13.00 -5.36 -6.46
CA GLY A 157 -13.12 -6.77 -6.09
C GLY A 157 -11.84 -7.57 -6.25
N GLU A 158 -11.89 -8.80 -5.77
CA GLU A 158 -10.75 -9.70 -5.68
C GLU A 158 -10.80 -10.79 -6.74
N VAL A 159 -9.74 -10.91 -7.56
CA VAL A 159 -9.59 -12.04 -8.47
C VAL A 159 -9.13 -13.26 -7.69
N THR A 160 -10.01 -14.25 -7.59
CA THR A 160 -9.82 -15.47 -6.78
C THR A 160 -9.66 -16.73 -7.64
N ALA A 161 -9.07 -17.77 -7.05
CA ALA A 161 -9.14 -19.10 -7.62
C ALA A 161 -10.58 -19.65 -7.54
N ALA A 162 -10.97 -20.51 -8.47
CA ALA A 162 -12.28 -21.15 -8.43
C ALA A 162 -12.48 -21.93 -7.12
N GLY A 163 -13.59 -21.68 -6.42
CA GLY A 163 -13.91 -22.31 -5.15
C GLY A 163 -13.27 -21.66 -3.92
N THR A 164 -12.54 -20.54 -4.07
CA THR A 164 -12.07 -19.77 -2.93
C THR A 164 -13.22 -18.88 -2.43
N GLU A 165 -13.51 -18.95 -1.15
CA GLU A 165 -14.46 -18.04 -0.50
C GLU A 165 -13.80 -16.68 -0.29
N SER A 166 -14.49 -15.61 -0.67
CA SER A 166 -14.12 -14.23 -0.37
C SER A 166 -15.40 -13.41 -0.17
N VAL A 167 -15.31 -12.38 0.64
CA VAL A 167 -16.41 -11.44 0.92
C VAL A 167 -16.22 -10.10 0.20
N TYR A 168 -15.24 -10.02 -0.71
CA TYR A 168 -14.87 -8.79 -1.42
C TYR A 168 -15.05 -8.94 -2.92
N HIS A 169 -16.28 -9.26 -3.37
CA HIS A 169 -16.63 -9.44 -4.78
C HIS A 169 -15.65 -10.42 -5.46
N PRO A 170 -15.71 -11.72 -5.11
CA PRO A 170 -14.84 -12.73 -5.71
C PRO A 170 -15.09 -12.86 -7.21
N ILE A 171 -14.07 -12.62 -7.99
CA ILE A 171 -14.09 -12.68 -9.46
C ILE A 171 -13.20 -13.84 -9.89
N THR A 172 -13.78 -14.85 -10.51
CA THR A 172 -12.98 -15.95 -11.04
C THR A 172 -12.43 -15.62 -12.43
N LYS A 173 -11.35 -16.30 -12.83
CA LYS A 173 -10.86 -16.23 -14.21
C LYS A 173 -11.92 -16.61 -15.25
N GLN A 174 -12.87 -17.48 -14.88
CA GLN A 174 -13.99 -17.84 -15.73
C GLN A 174 -15.00 -16.68 -15.86
N ASP A 175 -15.28 -15.94 -14.78
CA ASP A 175 -16.13 -14.75 -14.85
C ASP A 175 -15.51 -13.69 -15.79
N ILE A 176 -14.20 -13.48 -15.69
CA ILE A 176 -13.46 -12.57 -16.59
C ILE A 176 -13.57 -13.04 -18.04
N ALA A 177 -13.24 -14.30 -18.31
CA ALA A 177 -13.22 -14.86 -19.65
C ALA A 177 -14.61 -14.84 -20.32
N SER A 178 -15.67 -15.03 -19.54
CA SER A 178 -17.05 -15.04 -20.05
C SER A 178 -17.73 -13.68 -20.04
N SER A 179 -17.08 -12.63 -19.53
CA SER A 179 -17.66 -11.29 -19.41
C SER A 179 -17.94 -10.63 -20.77
N GLY A 180 -17.14 -10.94 -21.80
CA GLY A 180 -17.18 -10.28 -23.11
C GLY A 180 -16.61 -8.85 -23.09
N ALA A 181 -16.00 -8.43 -21.97
CA ALA A 181 -15.31 -7.15 -21.87
C ALA A 181 -13.95 -7.19 -22.59
N ASP A 182 -13.50 -6.06 -23.09
CA ASP A 182 -12.15 -5.89 -23.61
C ASP A 182 -11.17 -5.54 -22.49
N TYR A 183 -11.62 -4.75 -21.51
CA TYR A 183 -10.83 -4.40 -20.33
C TYR A 183 -11.67 -4.38 -19.04
N ILE A 184 -11.13 -4.88 -17.95
CA ILE A 184 -11.69 -4.76 -16.60
C ILE A 184 -10.72 -3.96 -15.73
N ALA A 185 -11.12 -2.75 -15.36
CA ALA A 185 -10.42 -1.86 -14.45
C ALA A 185 -10.78 -2.28 -13.00
N LEU A 186 -9.84 -2.93 -12.32
CA LEU A 186 -10.02 -3.49 -10.98
C LEU A 186 -9.42 -2.59 -9.89
N GLY A 187 -10.06 -2.52 -8.72
CA GLY A 187 -9.51 -2.04 -7.46
C GLY A 187 -9.65 -3.09 -6.37
N HIS A 188 -9.21 -2.81 -5.17
CA HIS A 188 -9.17 -3.65 -3.96
C HIS A 188 -7.78 -4.17 -3.60
N ILE A 189 -6.98 -4.57 -4.56
CA ILE A 189 -5.62 -5.04 -4.31
C ILE A 189 -4.67 -3.85 -4.33
N HIS A 190 -4.13 -3.50 -3.17
CA HIS A 190 -3.27 -2.34 -2.98
C HIS A 190 -1.93 -2.45 -3.73
N ARG A 191 -1.49 -3.66 -4.04
CA ARG A 191 -0.30 -3.90 -4.84
C ARG A 191 -0.66 -3.94 -6.32
N ARG A 192 0.06 -3.17 -7.14
CA ARG A 192 -0.13 -3.23 -8.61
C ARG A 192 0.07 -4.65 -9.14
N SER A 193 -0.72 -5.04 -10.12
CA SER A 193 -0.45 -6.21 -10.95
C SER A 193 0.14 -5.78 -12.29
N GLU A 194 0.95 -6.61 -12.93
CA GLU A 194 1.13 -6.47 -14.38
C GLU A 194 -0.21 -6.72 -15.10
N PRO A 195 -0.44 -6.10 -16.29
CA PRO A 195 -1.64 -6.38 -17.07
C PRO A 195 -1.77 -7.87 -17.36
N GLN A 196 -2.90 -8.44 -17.02
CA GLN A 196 -3.20 -9.86 -17.19
C GLN A 196 -4.30 -10.06 -18.23
N ARG A 197 -4.36 -11.25 -18.82
CA ARG A 197 -5.35 -11.58 -19.84
C ARG A 197 -5.99 -12.94 -19.55
N CYS A 198 -7.33 -12.98 -19.63
CA CYS A 198 -8.11 -14.21 -19.63
C CYS A 198 -8.90 -14.28 -20.95
N GLN A 199 -8.53 -15.21 -21.84
CA GLN A 199 -9.02 -15.26 -23.22
C GLN A 199 -8.84 -13.90 -23.92
N ASP A 200 -9.93 -13.21 -24.26
CA ASP A 200 -9.90 -11.92 -24.95
C ASP A 200 -10.01 -10.71 -24.02
N THR A 201 -10.21 -10.93 -22.72
CA THR A 201 -10.39 -9.87 -21.73
C THR A 201 -9.09 -9.56 -20.99
N TRP A 202 -8.66 -8.30 -21.04
CA TRP A 202 -7.56 -7.77 -20.22
C TRP A 202 -8.07 -7.26 -18.89
N TYR A 203 -7.26 -7.37 -17.84
CA TYR A 203 -7.54 -6.80 -16.54
C TYR A 203 -6.26 -6.42 -15.79
N ALA A 204 -6.36 -5.44 -14.89
CA ALA A 204 -5.24 -5.04 -14.06
C ALA A 204 -5.71 -4.37 -12.76
N TYR A 205 -4.88 -4.45 -11.74
CA TYR A 205 -4.93 -3.64 -10.53
C TYR A 205 -3.88 -2.55 -10.62
N PRO A 206 -4.22 -1.26 -10.51
CA PRO A 206 -3.22 -0.18 -10.50
C PRO A 206 -2.42 -0.16 -9.20
N GLY A 207 -2.96 -0.77 -8.15
CA GLY A 207 -2.52 -0.58 -6.77
C GLY A 207 -3.00 0.77 -6.21
N ILE A 208 -2.49 1.12 -5.05
CA ILE A 208 -2.74 2.42 -4.43
C ILE A 208 -1.91 3.52 -5.08
N PRO A 209 -2.39 4.77 -5.10
CA PRO A 209 -1.61 5.90 -5.62
C PRO A 209 -0.58 6.47 -4.62
N GLU A 210 -0.77 6.21 -3.31
CA GLU A 210 0.10 6.71 -2.23
C GLU A 210 0.11 5.73 -1.07
N GLY A 211 1.28 5.23 -0.65
CA GLY A 211 1.42 4.29 0.47
C GLY A 211 1.00 4.90 1.81
N ARG A 212 0.39 4.10 2.69
CA ARG A 212 -0.11 4.51 4.01
C ARG A 212 0.65 3.86 5.16
N GLY A 213 1.36 2.76 4.90
CA GLY A 213 2.08 1.99 5.91
C GLY A 213 3.12 1.04 5.31
N PHE A 214 3.79 0.28 6.18
CA PHE A 214 4.83 -0.69 5.79
C PHE A 214 4.28 -2.00 5.22
N ASP A 215 2.99 -2.15 5.13
CA ASP A 215 2.27 -3.16 4.37
C ASP A 215 2.10 -2.77 2.89
N GLU A 216 2.37 -1.50 2.56
CA GLU A 216 2.22 -0.90 1.24
C GLU A 216 3.56 -0.33 0.75
N THR A 217 4.57 -1.18 0.61
CA THR A 217 5.95 -0.79 0.30
C THR A 217 6.21 -0.53 -1.18
N GLY A 218 7.20 0.33 -1.46
CA GLY A 218 7.70 0.60 -2.80
C GLY A 218 6.95 1.70 -3.55
N ASP A 219 7.01 1.63 -4.87
CA ASP A 219 6.35 2.59 -5.75
C ASP A 219 4.83 2.39 -5.80
N CYS A 220 4.09 3.49 -5.72
CA CYS A 220 2.65 3.56 -5.87
C CYS A 220 2.26 4.44 -7.06
N GLY A 221 1.10 4.14 -7.70
CA GLY A 221 0.76 4.84 -8.93
C GLY A 221 -0.57 4.43 -9.55
N TYR A 222 -0.67 4.61 -10.86
CA TYR A 222 -1.87 4.38 -11.65
C TYR A 222 -1.53 3.83 -13.04
N TYR A 223 -2.52 3.32 -13.77
CA TYR A 223 -2.39 2.98 -15.18
C TYR A 223 -2.84 4.13 -16.08
N GLU A 224 -2.03 4.47 -17.07
CA GLU A 224 -2.42 5.19 -18.26
C GLU A 224 -2.71 4.17 -19.35
N GLY A 225 -3.86 4.26 -19.99
CA GLY A 225 -4.28 3.26 -20.95
C GLY A 225 -4.99 3.81 -22.18
N ALA A 226 -5.10 2.94 -23.18
CA ALA A 226 -5.97 3.12 -24.31
C ALA A 226 -6.56 1.76 -24.71
N ALA A 227 -7.85 1.72 -25.08
CA ALA A 227 -8.52 0.50 -25.45
C ALA A 227 -9.41 0.69 -26.67
N GLU A 228 -9.47 -0.32 -27.51
CA GLU A 228 -10.47 -0.49 -28.57
C GLU A 228 -10.87 -1.96 -28.64
N LYS A 229 -11.87 -2.29 -29.42
CA LYS A 229 -12.33 -3.68 -29.52
C LYS A 229 -11.18 -4.63 -29.84
N GLY A 230 -10.93 -5.57 -28.90
CA GLY A 230 -9.88 -6.59 -29.01
C GLY A 230 -8.46 -6.12 -28.72
N SER A 231 -8.24 -4.84 -28.43
CA SER A 231 -6.89 -4.31 -28.19
C SER A 231 -6.86 -3.37 -26.97
N VAL A 232 -5.93 -3.63 -26.04
CA VAL A 232 -5.71 -2.83 -24.83
C VAL A 232 -4.21 -2.56 -24.67
N ASN A 233 -3.87 -1.33 -24.42
CA ASN A 233 -2.51 -0.89 -24.13
C ASN A 233 -2.48 -0.18 -22.77
N LEU A 234 -1.60 -0.61 -21.87
CA LEU A 234 -1.47 -0.09 -20.50
C LEU A 234 -0.02 0.26 -20.20
N ARG A 235 0.19 1.42 -19.62
CA ARG A 235 1.46 1.87 -19.08
C ARG A 235 1.28 2.29 -17.63
N TRP A 236 1.97 1.64 -16.71
CA TRP A 236 1.94 2.06 -15.31
C TRP A 236 2.80 3.30 -15.08
N VAL A 237 2.33 4.21 -14.24
CA VAL A 237 2.99 5.49 -13.92
C VAL A 237 3.07 5.63 -12.41
N SER A 238 4.29 5.75 -11.89
CA SER A 238 4.53 6.07 -10.48
C SER A 238 4.14 7.53 -10.20
N CYS A 239 3.43 7.77 -9.09
CA CYS A 239 2.99 9.12 -8.72
C CYS A 239 3.08 9.43 -7.23
N CYS A 240 3.42 8.45 -6.39
CA CYS A 240 3.51 8.66 -4.94
C CYS A 240 4.58 9.69 -4.58
N ARG A 241 4.29 10.44 -3.53
CA ARG A 241 5.22 11.44 -2.99
C ARG A 241 6.21 10.82 -2.04
N ARG A 242 5.79 9.80 -1.30
CA ARG A 242 6.63 9.06 -0.34
C ARG A 242 6.46 7.58 -0.53
N ARG A 243 7.54 6.86 -0.34
CA ARG A 243 7.56 5.40 -0.33
C ARG A 243 7.78 4.89 1.08
N PHE A 244 7.29 3.71 1.31
CA PHE A 244 7.61 2.93 2.50
C PHE A 244 8.59 1.84 2.10
N TRP A 245 9.66 1.71 2.88
CA TRP A 245 10.71 0.73 2.65
C TRP A 245 10.89 -0.14 3.88
N ASP A 246 10.82 -1.44 3.68
CA ASP A 246 11.13 -2.46 4.70
C ASP A 246 12.50 -3.05 4.31
N VAL A 247 13.53 -2.73 5.11
CA VAL A 247 14.93 -2.92 4.72
C VAL A 247 15.67 -3.71 5.78
N SER A 248 16.34 -4.77 5.38
CA SER A 248 17.27 -5.50 6.26
C SER A 248 18.69 -4.99 6.08
N VAL A 249 19.35 -4.69 7.19
CA VAL A 249 20.76 -4.25 7.22
C VAL A 249 21.57 -5.25 8.05
N ASP A 250 22.52 -5.93 7.40
CA ASP A 250 23.46 -6.82 8.09
C ASP A 250 24.52 -6.00 8.81
N VAL A 251 24.52 -6.11 10.15
CA VAL A 251 25.42 -5.37 11.04
C VAL A 251 26.62 -6.19 11.52
N SER A 252 26.83 -7.40 11.02
CA SER A 252 27.92 -8.30 11.43
C SER A 252 29.31 -7.68 11.32
N LYS A 253 29.48 -6.67 10.49
CA LYS A 253 30.76 -5.97 10.25
C LYS A 253 30.86 -4.64 11.01
N GLN A 254 29.79 -4.17 11.64
CA GLN A 254 29.78 -2.90 12.34
C GLN A 254 30.41 -3.06 13.74
N LYS A 255 31.30 -2.14 14.10
CA LYS A 255 32.06 -2.23 15.34
C LYS A 255 31.63 -1.23 16.41
N ASP A 256 30.91 -0.20 16.00
CA ASP A 256 30.45 0.88 16.88
C ASP A 256 29.21 1.57 16.31
N SER A 257 28.64 2.47 17.08
CA SER A 257 27.41 3.19 16.73
C SER A 257 27.62 4.12 15.51
N VAL A 258 28.80 4.68 15.33
CA VAL A 258 29.08 5.60 14.20
C VAL A 258 29.06 4.84 12.88
N ALA A 259 29.77 3.70 12.82
CA ALA A 259 29.75 2.84 11.64
C ALA A 259 28.34 2.29 11.33
N LEU A 260 27.55 2.03 12.37
CA LEU A 260 26.17 1.60 12.22
C LEU A 260 25.27 2.71 11.66
N GLU A 261 25.39 3.94 12.18
CA GLU A 261 24.69 5.11 11.63
C GLU A 261 25.00 5.33 10.15
N GLU A 262 26.30 5.26 9.78
CA GLU A 262 26.74 5.39 8.37
C GLU A 262 26.11 4.28 7.51
N ALA A 263 26.03 3.05 7.98
CA ALA A 263 25.41 1.93 7.28
C ALA A 263 23.90 2.14 7.08
N LEU A 264 23.19 2.64 8.08
CA LEU A 264 21.76 2.96 7.98
C LEU A 264 21.52 4.09 6.97
N GLN A 265 22.29 5.16 7.05
CA GLN A 265 22.19 6.29 6.12
C GLN A 265 22.50 5.88 4.67
N ALA A 266 23.49 5.01 4.48
CA ALA A 266 23.81 4.46 3.17
C ALA A 266 22.67 3.62 2.62
N ALA A 267 22.08 2.74 3.43
CA ALA A 267 20.93 1.94 3.07
C ALA A 267 19.72 2.82 2.67
N MET A 268 19.36 3.81 3.50
CA MET A 268 18.26 4.72 3.18
C MET A 268 18.49 5.49 1.89
N LYS A 269 19.72 5.92 1.63
CA LYS A 269 20.08 6.63 0.38
C LYS A 269 19.98 5.74 -0.86
N GLU A 270 20.27 4.46 -0.74
CA GLU A 270 20.16 3.49 -1.85
C GLU A 270 18.70 3.30 -2.28
N TYR A 271 17.74 3.28 -1.33
CA TYR A 271 16.33 3.05 -1.62
C TYR A 271 15.58 4.30 -2.08
N GLY A 272 15.74 5.46 -1.44
CA GLY A 272 14.96 6.64 -1.82
C GLY A 272 15.39 7.94 -1.16
N GLY A 273 15.97 7.88 0.03
CA GLY A 273 16.50 9.05 0.74
C GLY A 273 15.52 9.68 1.74
N ARG A 274 15.77 10.93 2.09
CA ARG A 274 15.21 11.60 3.28
C ARG A 274 13.69 11.86 3.24
N ASP A 275 13.07 11.77 2.07
CA ASP A 275 11.64 12.07 1.93
C ASP A 275 10.76 10.84 2.16
N ASP A 276 11.36 9.66 2.25
CA ASP A 276 10.69 8.37 2.39
C ASP A 276 10.61 7.88 3.85
N CYS A 277 9.83 6.81 4.07
CA CYS A 277 9.63 6.17 5.35
C CYS A 277 10.37 4.83 5.38
N TYR A 278 11.07 4.54 6.48
CA TYR A 278 11.88 3.32 6.59
C TYR A 278 11.53 2.54 7.87
N GLN A 279 11.37 1.24 7.70
CA GLN A 279 11.46 0.25 8.77
C GLN A 279 12.73 -0.56 8.51
N ILE A 280 13.76 -0.40 9.38
CA ILE A 280 15.03 -1.06 9.22
C ILE A 280 15.13 -2.21 10.22
N HIS A 281 15.38 -3.41 9.71
CA HIS A 281 15.65 -4.61 10.48
C HIS A 281 17.16 -4.82 10.53
N LEU A 282 17.76 -4.64 11.70
CA LEU A 282 19.17 -4.95 11.92
C LEU A 282 19.30 -6.45 12.04
N THR A 283 20.04 -7.07 11.14
CA THR A 283 20.29 -8.52 11.11
C THR A 283 21.77 -8.81 11.28
N GLY A 284 22.10 -10.06 11.55
CA GLY A 284 23.47 -10.51 11.74
C GLY A 284 23.66 -11.20 13.10
N SER A 285 24.83 -11.83 13.24
CA SER A 285 25.19 -12.62 14.41
C SER A 285 26.41 -12.06 15.10
N GLY A 286 26.34 -11.86 16.42
CA GLY A 286 27.42 -11.30 17.21
C GLY A 286 26.99 -10.67 18.53
N ASP A 287 27.94 -10.08 19.26
CA ASP A 287 27.62 -9.28 20.45
C ASP A 287 27.27 -7.85 20.05
N PHE A 288 25.97 -7.62 19.87
CA PHE A 288 25.39 -6.31 19.54
C PHE A 288 24.64 -5.69 20.72
N SER A 289 25.04 -6.04 21.95
CA SER A 289 24.45 -5.49 23.19
C SER A 289 24.59 -3.96 23.31
N TRP A 290 25.54 -3.38 22.58
CA TRP A 290 25.77 -1.93 22.51
C TRP A 290 24.79 -1.19 21.61
N ILE A 291 23.98 -1.89 20.78
CA ILE A 291 23.01 -1.26 19.89
C ILE A 291 21.81 -0.74 20.70
N ASN A 292 21.61 0.56 20.63
CA ASN A 292 20.42 1.23 21.15
C ASN A 292 19.62 1.78 19.96
N THR A 293 18.48 1.16 19.66
CA THR A 293 17.62 1.51 18.51
C THR A 293 17.04 2.92 18.63
N ASP A 294 16.65 3.35 19.86
CA ASP A 294 16.08 4.69 20.07
C ASP A 294 17.10 5.80 19.77
N LEU A 295 18.36 5.60 20.18
CA LEU A 295 19.44 6.54 19.84
C LEU A 295 19.75 6.56 18.35
N LEU A 296 19.68 5.42 17.66
CA LEU A 296 19.87 5.34 16.22
C LEU A 296 18.75 6.04 15.47
N GLU A 297 17.49 5.85 15.88
CA GLU A 297 16.36 6.57 15.31
C GLU A 297 16.51 8.08 15.47
N GLU A 298 16.93 8.55 16.66
CA GLU A 298 17.13 9.98 16.92
C GLU A 298 18.32 10.55 16.14
N SER A 299 19.46 9.83 16.03
CA SER A 299 20.64 10.31 15.29
C SER A 299 20.40 10.34 13.78
N CYS A 300 19.59 9.42 13.24
CA CYS A 300 19.27 9.32 11.82
C CYS A 300 17.96 10.04 11.42
N LYS A 301 17.26 10.71 12.33
CA LYS A 301 15.93 11.31 12.10
C LYS A 301 15.86 12.28 10.93
N ASP A 302 16.95 12.99 10.63
CA ASP A 302 17.01 13.96 9.52
C ASP A 302 17.28 13.29 8.16
N SER A 303 17.56 11.97 8.16
CA SER A 303 17.83 11.18 6.97
C SER A 303 16.61 10.49 6.38
N ALA A 304 15.45 10.59 7.06
CA ALA A 304 14.17 10.00 6.64
C ALA A 304 12.99 10.89 7.06
N PHE A 305 11.86 10.74 6.39
CA PHE A 305 10.60 11.33 6.87
C PHE A 305 10.09 10.60 8.13
N TYR A 306 10.24 9.31 8.14
CA TYR A 306 9.97 8.44 9.28
C TYR A 306 10.98 7.29 9.28
N LEU A 307 11.51 6.99 10.46
CA LEU A 307 12.42 5.88 10.65
C LEU A 307 11.96 5.05 11.86
N SER A 308 11.94 3.74 11.70
CA SER A 308 11.81 2.77 12.77
C SER A 308 12.91 1.73 12.62
N VAL A 309 13.62 1.46 13.71
CA VAL A 309 14.72 0.49 13.72
C VAL A 309 14.36 -0.67 14.64
N LYS A 310 14.39 -1.88 14.12
CA LYS A 310 14.17 -3.12 14.85
C LYS A 310 15.47 -3.88 14.97
N ASN A 311 15.84 -4.25 16.16
CA ASN A 311 17.01 -5.08 16.40
C ASN A 311 16.61 -6.57 16.35
N GLU A 312 16.90 -7.22 15.24
CA GLU A 312 16.68 -8.66 15.00
C GLU A 312 18.01 -9.43 14.92
N THR A 313 19.09 -8.84 15.44
CA THR A 313 20.38 -9.52 15.53
C THR A 313 20.29 -10.73 16.45
N THR A 314 21.01 -11.75 16.10
CA THR A 314 21.13 -12.96 16.91
C THR A 314 22.47 -12.97 17.65
N MET A 315 22.47 -13.53 18.86
CA MET A 315 23.72 -13.87 19.54
C MET A 315 24.16 -15.23 19.02
N ASP A 316 25.25 -15.25 18.29
CA ASP A 316 25.91 -16.49 17.85
C ASP A 316 27.02 -16.90 18.83
N ASP A 317 27.88 -17.82 18.42
CA ASP A 317 28.95 -18.51 19.16
C ASP A 317 29.83 -17.60 20.07
N THR A 318 29.75 -16.27 19.90
CA THR A 318 30.33 -15.30 20.81
C THR A 318 29.83 -15.39 22.26
N ILE A 319 28.63 -15.94 22.50
CA ILE A 319 28.21 -16.24 23.88
C ILE A 319 29.16 -17.27 24.49
N GLY A 320 29.61 -18.24 23.72
CA GLY A 320 30.60 -19.22 24.16
C GLY A 320 31.93 -18.57 24.56
N ASP A 321 32.30 -17.49 23.89
CA ASP A 321 33.52 -16.73 24.22
C ASP A 321 33.30 -15.85 25.47
N ILE A 322 32.14 -15.19 25.58
CA ILE A 322 31.74 -14.40 26.75
C ILE A 322 31.69 -15.28 28.00
N VAL A 323 31.13 -16.49 27.93
CA VAL A 323 31.09 -17.46 29.02
C VAL A 323 32.51 -17.87 29.47
N ARG A 324 33.50 -17.83 28.59
CA ARG A 324 34.90 -18.12 28.94
C ARG A 324 35.65 -16.93 29.53
N GLU A 325 35.07 -15.74 29.51
CA GLU A 325 35.65 -14.57 30.18
C GLU A 325 35.66 -14.78 31.72
N HIS A 326 36.80 -14.61 32.33
CA HIS A 326 36.90 -14.55 33.78
C HIS A 326 36.45 -13.16 34.30
N SER A 327 35.13 -12.87 34.13
CA SER A 327 34.52 -11.58 34.42
C SER A 327 33.10 -11.77 34.95
N LEU A 328 32.57 -10.74 35.64
CA LEU A 328 31.14 -10.71 36.02
C LEU A 328 30.20 -10.92 34.82
N ARG A 329 30.60 -10.43 33.66
CA ARG A 329 29.89 -10.59 32.41
C ARG A 329 29.85 -12.06 31.94
N GLY A 330 30.99 -12.77 32.07
CA GLY A 330 31.08 -14.19 31.74
C GLY A 330 30.24 -15.05 32.70
N ASP A 331 30.34 -14.77 34.02
CA ASP A 331 29.56 -15.48 35.04
C ASP A 331 28.04 -15.26 34.85
N PHE A 332 27.62 -14.02 34.51
CA PHE A 332 26.23 -13.72 34.21
C PHE A 332 25.74 -14.46 32.96
N ALA A 333 26.54 -14.48 31.88
CA ALA A 333 26.20 -15.19 30.66
C ALA A 333 26.03 -16.69 30.93
N ALA A 334 26.94 -17.31 31.63
CA ALA A 334 26.88 -18.73 32.01
C ALA A 334 25.61 -19.06 32.80
N ALA A 335 25.32 -18.29 33.85
CA ALA A 335 24.14 -18.48 34.70
C ALA A 335 22.82 -18.31 33.90
N MET A 336 22.77 -17.31 33.02
CA MET A 336 21.58 -17.08 32.17
C MET A 336 21.36 -18.19 31.15
N LEU A 337 22.40 -18.69 30.50
CA LEU A 337 22.31 -19.80 29.56
C LEU A 337 21.84 -21.09 30.21
N GLU A 338 22.34 -21.40 31.40
CA GLU A 338 21.87 -22.54 32.18
C GLU A 338 20.37 -22.42 32.46
N ARG A 339 19.91 -21.23 32.87
CA ARG A 339 18.50 -20.94 33.14
C ARG A 339 17.64 -21.05 31.89
N ILE A 340 18.10 -20.51 30.74
CA ILE A 340 17.41 -20.59 29.45
C ILE A 340 17.28 -22.05 29.00
N GLY A 341 18.32 -22.87 29.22
CA GLY A 341 18.27 -24.31 28.90
C GLY A 341 17.17 -25.07 29.64
N GLN A 342 16.77 -24.58 30.82
CA GLN A 342 15.71 -25.14 31.67
C GLN A 342 14.30 -24.58 31.36
N MET A 343 14.19 -23.53 30.51
CA MET A 343 12.91 -22.92 30.16
C MET A 343 12.15 -23.74 29.12
N PRO A 344 10.78 -23.68 29.11
CA PRO A 344 9.96 -24.18 28.03
C PRO A 344 10.33 -23.49 26.70
N ASP A 345 10.22 -24.21 25.57
CA ASP A 345 10.63 -23.65 24.26
C ASP A 345 9.96 -22.33 23.91
N GLY A 346 8.69 -22.10 24.29
CA GLY A 346 7.98 -20.84 24.09
C GLY A 346 8.46 -19.64 24.94
N GLU A 347 9.28 -19.88 25.97
CA GLU A 347 9.81 -18.84 26.86
C GLU A 347 11.30 -18.56 26.61
N LYS A 348 11.98 -19.38 25.81
CA LYS A 348 13.41 -19.24 25.54
C LYS A 348 13.77 -17.90 24.90
N GLU A 349 12.92 -17.38 24.02
CA GLU A 349 13.12 -16.07 23.39
C GLU A 349 13.17 -14.94 24.41
N ILE A 350 12.31 -15.00 25.45
CA ILE A 350 12.32 -14.04 26.55
C ILE A 350 13.62 -14.17 27.36
N GLY A 351 14.08 -15.40 27.57
CA GLY A 351 15.33 -15.68 28.21
C GLY A 351 16.54 -15.08 27.48
N TYR A 352 16.61 -15.27 26.16
CA TYR A 352 17.66 -14.66 25.33
C TYR A 352 17.58 -13.13 25.30
N LEU A 353 16.37 -12.56 25.29
CA LEU A 353 16.19 -11.11 25.38
C LEU A 353 16.72 -10.57 26.70
N ALA A 354 16.41 -11.24 27.84
CA ALA A 354 16.91 -10.87 29.16
C ALA A 354 18.44 -10.98 29.27
N LEU A 355 19.04 -12.02 28.66
CA LEU A 355 20.50 -12.17 28.56
C LEU A 355 21.11 -10.98 27.80
N ARG A 356 20.52 -10.59 26.65
CA ARG A 356 20.99 -9.47 25.85
C ARG A 356 20.95 -8.15 26.59
N ILE A 357 19.82 -7.85 27.25
CA ILE A 357 19.67 -6.63 28.06
C ILE A 357 20.71 -6.60 29.21
N GLY A 358 20.90 -7.72 29.89
CA GLY A 358 21.85 -7.82 30.97
C GLY A 358 23.31 -7.63 30.54
N LEU A 359 23.70 -8.25 29.42
CA LEU A 359 25.04 -8.06 28.85
C LEU A 359 25.28 -6.62 28.37
N GLY A 360 24.24 -5.97 27.79
CA GLY A 360 24.28 -4.56 27.39
C GLY A 360 24.50 -3.62 28.59
N ALA A 361 23.81 -3.88 29.71
CA ALA A 361 23.97 -3.12 30.94
C ALA A 361 25.37 -3.26 31.53
N MET A 362 26.03 -4.41 31.34
CA MET A 362 27.40 -4.69 31.83
C MET A 362 28.50 -4.22 30.88
N GLY A 363 28.20 -4.03 29.57
CA GLY A 363 29.14 -3.54 28.55
C GLY A 363 29.33 -2.02 28.52
N GLY A 364 28.47 -1.25 29.17
CA GLY A 364 28.48 0.22 29.19
C GLY A 364 29.51 0.87 30.17
N GLY A 365 30.49 0.16 30.64
CA GLY A 365 31.63 0.71 31.42
C GLY A 365 32.66 1.34 30.49
N SER A 366 32.60 2.66 30.31
CA SER A 366 33.65 3.47 29.71
C SER A 366 35.03 3.05 30.21
N LYS A 367 35.92 2.70 29.30
CA LYS A 367 37.35 2.81 29.60
C LYS A 367 37.66 4.30 29.64
N GLU A 368 38.05 4.79 30.86
CA GLU A 368 38.79 6.01 31.04
C GLU A 368 40.08 6.00 30.20
#